data_4b9ba1c7c1fff07b7a4b66b1990ef671
#
_entry.id   4b9ba1c7c1fff07b7a4b66b1990ef671
#
_cell.length_a   1.000
_cell.length_b   1.000
_cell.length_c   1.000
_cell.angle_alpha   90.00
_cell.angle_beta   90.00
_cell.angle_gamma   90.00
#
_symmetry.space_group_name_H-M   'P 1'
#
loop_
_entity.id
_entity.type
_entity.pdbx_description
1 polymer ?
#
loop_
_entity_poly.entity_id
_entity_poly.type
_entity_poly.pdbx_seq_one_letter_code
_entity_poly.pdbx_strand_id
1 'polypeptide(L)'
;MTAIQGVIMSNSLSKTTAYVQVIQNDQQAINAAYQVADFALEGRNTRDQQRLLPHEQIESFSQKGLGGIRIAKKYGGAFVSNKTLAQVFRILSKGDANVGQIPQNQISLLNLIEIMGTEQQKQFIFSEILAGKRLANGGPERNTHDSKTLKTTLTIENGKYFLNGEKFYSTGTSFAHWLAIKAVHPEGHVVLVIVNRDAQGIEVINDWNGFGQRTTASGTVKLNQVEINPELIFDERLLTQVPTYRGAYSQLLQVAIDVGIAEAAFEDTLSTIHKARPLLMQMLKKPALNITPYKRWVS
;
A
#
# COMPACT_ATOMS: atom_id res chain seq x y z
N MET A 1 51.22 -4.89 17.85
CA MET A 1 50.12 -4.01 18.35
C MET A 1 49.71 -3.12 17.21
N THR A 2 48.67 -3.51 16.48
CA THR A 2 48.16 -2.70 15.37
C THR A 2 46.62 -2.79 15.45
N ALA A 3 46.03 -1.67 15.82
CA ALA A 3 44.56 -1.54 15.99
C ALA A 3 43.89 -1.50 14.61
N ILE A 4 42.94 -2.39 14.39
CA ILE A 4 42.07 -2.36 13.24
C ILE A 4 40.89 -1.44 13.58
N GLN A 5 40.88 -0.25 13.00
CA GLN A 5 39.73 0.65 13.01
C GLN A 5 38.66 0.10 12.05
N GLY A 6 37.55 -0.40 12.61
CA GLY A 6 36.36 -0.73 11.84
C GLY A 6 35.66 0.55 11.36
N VAL A 7 35.62 0.75 10.06
CA VAL A 7 34.84 1.82 9.43
C VAL A 7 33.36 1.41 9.47
N ILE A 8 32.59 2.05 10.36
CA ILE A 8 31.13 2.00 10.34
C ILE A 8 30.69 2.93 9.20
N MET A 9 30.31 2.36 8.06
CA MET A 9 29.62 3.12 7.02
C MET A 9 28.20 3.41 7.52
N SER A 10 27.98 4.61 8.04
CA SER A 10 26.66 5.17 8.22
C SER A 10 26.10 5.52 6.85
N ASN A 11 25.16 4.74 6.35
CA ASN A 11 24.33 5.13 5.20
C ASN A 11 23.43 6.30 5.65
N SER A 12 23.95 7.51 5.60
CA SER A 12 23.14 8.72 5.65
C SER A 12 22.44 8.84 4.29
N LEU A 13 21.18 8.40 4.22
CA LEU A 13 20.26 8.83 3.17
C LEU A 13 20.24 10.36 3.21
N SER A 14 20.82 11.00 2.19
CA SER A 14 20.86 12.45 2.05
C SER A 14 19.42 12.96 2.14
N LYS A 15 19.15 13.82 3.11
CA LYS A 15 17.89 14.57 3.26
C LYS A 15 17.83 15.65 2.17
N THR A 16 17.69 15.25 0.92
CA THR A 16 17.15 16.13 -0.08
C THR A 16 15.66 16.12 0.13
N THR A 17 15.07 17.21 0.61
CA THR A 17 13.62 17.40 0.68
C THR A 17 13.15 17.39 -0.77
N ALA A 18 12.77 16.24 -1.28
CA ALA A 18 12.28 16.10 -2.64
C ALA A 18 11.01 16.96 -2.76
N TYR A 19 10.96 17.80 -3.79
CA TYR A 19 9.79 18.63 -4.07
C TYR A 19 8.57 17.74 -4.26
N VAL A 20 7.52 17.99 -3.47
CA VAL A 20 6.22 17.31 -3.62
C VAL A 20 5.29 18.24 -4.40
N GLN A 21 4.74 17.72 -5.48
CA GLN A 21 3.76 18.45 -6.29
C GLN A 21 2.48 18.68 -5.49
N VAL A 22 1.97 19.91 -5.46
CA VAL A 22 0.69 20.23 -4.85
C VAL A 22 -0.43 19.99 -5.87
N ILE A 23 -1.24 18.96 -5.63
CA ILE A 23 -2.46 18.69 -6.40
C ILE A 23 -3.57 19.62 -5.88
N GLN A 24 -4.26 20.29 -6.80
CA GLN A 24 -5.31 21.26 -6.46
C GLN A 24 -6.71 20.87 -6.94
N ASN A 25 -6.82 19.96 -7.90
CA ASN A 25 -8.07 19.54 -8.52
C ASN A 25 -8.03 18.14 -9.11
N ASP A 26 -9.19 17.65 -9.52
CA ASP A 26 -9.41 16.32 -10.09
C ASP A 26 -8.54 16.04 -11.33
N GLN A 27 -8.43 17.02 -12.25
CA GLN A 27 -7.66 16.82 -13.48
C GLN A 27 -6.17 16.69 -13.23
N GLN A 28 -5.63 17.47 -12.28
CA GLN A 28 -4.21 17.35 -11.89
C GLN A 28 -3.91 15.98 -11.26
N ALA A 29 -4.84 15.45 -10.44
CA ALA A 29 -4.70 14.10 -9.86
C ALA A 29 -4.68 13.01 -10.93
N ILE A 30 -5.56 13.10 -11.94
CA ILE A 30 -5.58 12.16 -13.08
C ILE A 30 -4.29 12.25 -13.89
N ASN A 31 -3.83 13.45 -14.20
CA ASN A 31 -2.58 13.64 -14.97
C ASN A 31 -1.37 13.09 -14.21
N ALA A 32 -1.28 13.33 -12.90
CA ALA A 32 -0.23 12.77 -12.04
C ALA A 32 -0.30 11.23 -12.00
N ALA A 33 -1.51 10.66 -11.94
CA ALA A 33 -1.68 9.21 -11.96
C ALA A 33 -1.17 8.58 -13.26
N TYR A 34 -1.43 9.17 -14.42
CA TYR A 34 -0.88 8.70 -15.69
C TYR A 34 0.64 8.74 -15.70
N GLN A 35 1.26 9.83 -15.23
CA GLN A 35 2.73 9.93 -15.18
C GLN A 35 3.35 8.82 -14.30
N VAL A 36 2.74 8.52 -13.15
CA VAL A 36 3.20 7.43 -12.29
C VAL A 36 2.95 6.06 -12.93
N ALA A 37 1.80 5.87 -13.57
CA ALA A 37 1.44 4.61 -14.22
C ALA A 37 2.37 4.30 -15.41
N ASP A 38 2.67 5.29 -16.25
CA ASP A 38 3.61 5.15 -17.37
C ASP A 38 5.01 4.77 -16.88
N PHE A 39 5.51 5.45 -15.84
CA PHE A 39 6.77 5.09 -15.19
C PHE A 39 6.73 3.69 -14.55
N ALA A 40 5.61 3.31 -13.95
CA ALA A 40 5.46 1.99 -13.32
C ALA A 40 5.33 0.85 -14.36
N LEU A 41 4.78 1.13 -15.54
CA LEU A 41 4.66 0.17 -16.62
C LEU A 41 6.04 -0.32 -17.09
N GLU A 42 7.03 0.57 -17.09
CA GLU A 42 8.39 0.22 -17.45
C GLU A 42 8.97 -0.79 -16.43
N GLY A 43 9.45 -1.92 -16.92
CA GLY A 43 10.08 -2.96 -16.09
C GLY A 43 9.13 -3.73 -15.15
N ARG A 44 7.80 -3.54 -15.20
CA ARG A 44 6.84 -4.23 -14.30
C ARG A 44 7.01 -5.74 -14.31
N ASN A 45 7.21 -6.35 -15.49
CA ASN A 45 7.38 -7.80 -15.62
C ASN A 45 8.67 -8.28 -14.92
N THR A 46 9.76 -7.55 -15.07
CA THR A 46 11.04 -7.86 -14.40
C THR A 46 10.89 -7.73 -12.89
N ARG A 47 10.25 -6.66 -12.40
CA ARG A 47 9.97 -6.49 -10.97
C ARG A 47 9.15 -7.68 -10.43
N ASP A 48 8.08 -8.06 -11.12
CA ASP A 48 7.24 -9.19 -10.69
C ASP A 48 8.03 -10.51 -10.67
N GLN A 49 8.73 -10.85 -11.76
CA GLN A 49 9.48 -12.09 -11.88
C GLN A 49 10.60 -12.22 -10.84
N GLN A 50 11.32 -11.12 -10.58
CA GLN A 50 12.46 -11.09 -9.67
C GLN A 50 12.09 -10.63 -8.25
N ARG A 51 10.82 -10.35 -7.97
CA ARG A 51 10.32 -9.81 -6.69
C ARG A 51 11.03 -8.52 -6.26
N LEU A 52 11.37 -7.65 -7.22
CA LEU A 52 11.99 -6.37 -6.93
C LEU A 52 10.95 -5.36 -6.47
N LEU A 53 11.16 -4.80 -5.30
CA LEU A 53 10.23 -3.83 -4.73
C LEU A 53 10.22 -2.52 -5.52
N PRO A 54 9.03 -1.92 -5.82
CA PRO A 54 8.87 -0.73 -6.65
C PRO A 54 9.15 0.57 -5.87
N HIS A 55 10.34 0.70 -5.25
CA HIS A 55 10.69 1.85 -4.41
C HIS A 55 10.59 3.17 -5.16
N GLU A 56 11.15 3.25 -6.38
CA GLU A 56 11.15 4.46 -7.18
C GLU A 56 9.73 4.86 -7.65
N GLN A 57 8.89 3.86 -7.98
CA GLN A 57 7.52 4.09 -8.40
C GLN A 57 6.65 4.60 -7.24
N ILE A 58 6.85 4.06 -6.04
CA ILE A 58 6.16 4.52 -4.82
C ILE A 58 6.69 5.90 -4.39
N GLU A 59 7.96 6.18 -4.58
CA GLU A 59 8.50 7.52 -4.37
C GLU A 59 7.89 8.51 -5.36
N SER A 60 7.81 8.16 -6.65
CA SER A 60 7.14 8.97 -7.67
C SER A 60 5.68 9.26 -7.32
N PHE A 61 4.93 8.27 -6.81
CA PHE A 61 3.57 8.47 -6.31
C PHE A 61 3.50 9.58 -5.24
N SER A 62 4.44 9.57 -4.29
CA SER A 62 4.52 10.58 -3.23
C SER A 62 4.90 11.95 -3.78
N GLN A 63 5.94 12.03 -4.61
CA GLN A 63 6.45 13.27 -5.21
C GLN A 63 5.42 13.94 -6.13
N LYS A 64 4.57 13.15 -6.81
CA LYS A 64 3.44 13.66 -7.61
C LYS A 64 2.24 14.08 -6.77
N GLY A 65 2.33 14.04 -5.43
CA GLY A 65 1.31 14.51 -4.51
C GLY A 65 0.07 13.63 -4.40
N LEU A 66 0.10 12.41 -4.96
CA LEU A 66 -1.06 11.52 -4.98
C LEU A 66 -1.43 10.97 -3.60
N GLY A 67 -0.48 10.95 -2.65
CA GLY A 67 -0.72 10.44 -1.31
C GLY A 67 -1.72 11.25 -0.49
N GLY A 68 -1.88 12.54 -0.78
CA GLY A 68 -2.75 13.46 -0.03
C GLY A 68 -3.99 13.96 -0.77
N ILE A 69 -4.33 13.39 -1.95
CA ILE A 69 -5.40 13.91 -2.82
C ILE A 69 -6.80 13.92 -2.19
N ARG A 70 -7.02 13.14 -1.13
CA ARG A 70 -8.29 13.10 -0.37
C ARG A 70 -8.26 13.89 0.91
N ILE A 71 -7.14 14.47 1.29
CA ILE A 71 -7.05 15.40 2.42
C ILE A 71 -7.92 16.65 2.14
N ALA A 72 -8.68 17.08 3.14
CA ALA A 72 -9.59 18.21 3.01
C ALA A 72 -8.83 19.50 2.70
N LYS A 73 -9.46 20.42 1.96
CA LYS A 73 -8.88 21.71 1.54
C LYS A 73 -8.40 22.56 2.71
N LYS A 74 -9.10 22.51 3.85
CA LYS A 74 -8.72 23.26 5.07
C LYS A 74 -7.35 22.83 5.62
N TYR A 75 -6.85 21.64 5.27
CA TYR A 75 -5.51 21.15 5.64
C TYR A 75 -4.50 21.23 4.48
N GLY A 76 -4.89 21.84 3.35
CA GLY A 76 -4.01 22.00 2.18
C GLY A 76 -4.13 20.89 1.12
N GLY A 77 -5.05 19.95 1.27
CA GLY A 77 -5.30 18.90 0.27
C GLY A 77 -6.23 19.34 -0.85
N ALA A 78 -6.32 18.56 -1.92
CA ALA A 78 -7.18 18.82 -3.08
C ALA A 78 -8.65 18.45 -2.83
N PHE A 79 -8.90 17.47 -1.98
CA PHE A 79 -10.20 16.86 -1.73
C PHE A 79 -10.90 16.44 -3.03
N VAL A 80 -10.18 15.71 -3.88
CA VAL A 80 -10.70 15.23 -5.16
C VAL A 80 -11.97 14.39 -4.97
N SER A 81 -12.81 14.30 -6.01
CA SER A 81 -14.04 13.50 -5.97
C SER A 81 -13.74 12.01 -5.79
N ASN A 82 -14.71 11.24 -5.26
CA ASN A 82 -14.59 9.78 -5.17
C ASN A 82 -14.47 9.12 -6.55
N LYS A 83 -15.10 9.72 -7.57
CA LYS A 83 -14.97 9.29 -8.97
C LYS A 83 -13.51 9.42 -9.43
N THR A 84 -12.88 10.55 -9.18
CA THR A 84 -11.48 10.81 -9.53
C THR A 84 -10.55 9.91 -8.73
N LEU A 85 -10.81 9.71 -7.45
CA LEU A 85 -10.04 8.77 -6.63
C LEU A 85 -10.06 7.36 -7.23
N ALA A 86 -11.23 6.83 -7.60
CA ALA A 86 -11.35 5.53 -8.26
C ALA A 86 -10.58 5.49 -9.59
N GLN A 87 -10.68 6.56 -10.41
CA GLN A 87 -9.91 6.65 -11.65
C GLN A 87 -8.40 6.65 -11.43
N VAL A 88 -7.91 7.37 -10.42
CA VAL A 88 -6.47 7.37 -10.06
C VAL A 88 -5.99 5.95 -9.75
N PHE A 89 -6.70 5.21 -8.90
CA PHE A 89 -6.30 3.84 -8.53
C PHE A 89 -6.42 2.86 -9.71
N ARG A 90 -7.44 3.01 -10.57
CA ARG A 90 -7.56 2.25 -11.82
C ARG A 90 -6.37 2.48 -12.76
N ILE A 91 -5.98 3.74 -12.95
CA ILE A 91 -4.85 4.13 -13.81
C ILE A 91 -3.53 3.57 -13.25
N LEU A 92 -3.26 3.75 -11.97
CA LEU A 92 -2.05 3.23 -11.32
C LEU A 92 -1.94 1.70 -11.47
N SER A 93 -3.05 0.99 -11.19
CA SER A 93 -3.09 -0.48 -11.22
C SER A 93 -2.99 -1.04 -12.63
N LYS A 94 -3.43 -0.30 -13.64
CA LYS A 94 -3.22 -0.62 -15.05
C LYS A 94 -1.73 -0.57 -15.40
N GLY A 95 -0.99 0.40 -14.87
CA GLY A 95 0.46 0.49 -15.03
C GLY A 95 1.20 -0.66 -14.32
N ASP A 96 0.95 -0.81 -13.03
CA ASP A 96 1.49 -1.89 -12.19
C ASP A 96 0.53 -2.16 -11.02
N ALA A 97 0.02 -3.39 -10.93
CA ALA A 97 -0.91 -3.82 -9.89
C ALA A 97 -0.38 -3.56 -8.46
N ASN A 98 0.92 -3.72 -8.24
CA ASN A 98 1.55 -3.51 -6.94
C ASN A 98 1.59 -2.02 -6.58
N VAL A 99 1.89 -1.15 -7.56
CA VAL A 99 1.93 0.31 -7.37
C VAL A 99 0.52 0.87 -7.08
N GLY A 100 -0.52 0.26 -7.62
CA GLY A 100 -1.91 0.59 -7.24
C GLY A 100 -2.28 0.09 -5.84
N GLN A 101 -1.87 -1.14 -5.48
CA GLN A 101 -2.24 -1.77 -4.20
C GLN A 101 -1.55 -1.14 -2.99
N ILE A 102 -0.25 -0.83 -3.08
CA ILE A 102 0.55 -0.35 -1.94
C ILE A 102 -0.07 0.89 -1.27
N PRO A 103 -0.46 1.97 -1.99
CA PRO A 103 -0.99 3.18 -1.36
C PRO A 103 -2.47 3.12 -0.97
N GLN A 104 -3.20 2.06 -1.34
CA GLN A 104 -4.63 1.93 -1.04
C GLN A 104 -4.93 2.10 0.45
N ASN A 105 -4.13 1.45 1.30
CA ASN A 105 -4.33 1.50 2.74
C ASN A 105 -4.10 2.90 3.30
N GLN A 106 -3.14 3.67 2.79
CA GLN A 106 -2.92 5.05 3.20
C GLN A 106 -4.20 5.89 3.03
N ILE A 107 -4.82 5.83 1.85
CA ILE A 107 -6.04 6.60 1.57
C ILE A 107 -7.19 6.19 2.51
N SER A 108 -7.34 4.90 2.78
CA SER A 108 -8.34 4.38 3.73
C SER A 108 -8.05 4.85 5.16
N LEU A 109 -6.79 4.85 5.58
CA LEU A 109 -6.37 5.31 6.90
C LEU A 109 -6.57 6.82 7.09
N LEU A 110 -6.30 7.63 6.06
CA LEU A 110 -6.57 9.07 6.10
C LEU A 110 -8.06 9.36 6.32
N ASN A 111 -8.96 8.56 5.72
CA ASN A 111 -10.38 8.68 5.98
C ASN A 111 -10.75 8.31 7.43
N LEU A 112 -10.10 7.30 8.03
CA LEU A 112 -10.30 6.99 9.45
C LEU A 112 -9.80 8.12 10.35
N ILE A 113 -8.63 8.66 10.08
CA ILE A 113 -8.05 9.79 10.83
C ILE A 113 -8.93 11.04 10.73
N GLU A 114 -9.52 11.31 9.55
CA GLU A 114 -10.48 12.42 9.39
C GLU A 114 -11.68 12.26 10.33
N ILE A 115 -12.13 11.04 10.58
CA ILE A 115 -13.30 10.75 11.44
C ILE A 115 -12.91 10.75 12.92
N MET A 116 -11.82 10.08 13.30
CA MET A 116 -11.45 9.83 14.70
C MET A 116 -10.54 10.88 15.31
N GLY A 117 -9.74 11.55 14.46
CA GLY A 117 -8.66 12.41 14.95
C GLY A 117 -9.14 13.72 15.54
N THR A 118 -8.45 14.21 16.56
CA THR A 118 -8.51 15.60 16.99
C THR A 118 -7.95 16.52 15.88
N GLU A 119 -8.24 17.81 15.94
CA GLU A 119 -7.71 18.77 14.95
C GLU A 119 -6.17 18.78 14.93
N GLN A 120 -5.53 18.64 16.10
CA GLN A 120 -4.07 18.57 16.21
C GLN A 120 -3.51 17.32 15.56
N GLN A 121 -4.11 16.14 15.79
CA GLN A 121 -3.73 14.87 15.17
C GLN A 121 -3.87 14.93 13.65
N LYS A 122 -5.00 15.45 13.15
CA LYS A 122 -5.25 15.65 11.72
C LYS A 122 -4.22 16.58 11.10
N GLN A 123 -3.98 17.74 11.71
CA GLN A 123 -3.00 18.71 11.22
C GLN A 123 -1.60 18.08 11.11
N PHE A 124 -1.18 17.32 12.13
CA PHE A 124 0.12 16.66 12.14
C PHE A 124 0.22 15.61 11.01
N ILE A 125 -0.69 14.61 10.99
CA ILE A 125 -0.61 13.52 10.01
C ILE A 125 -0.78 14.01 8.58
N PHE A 126 -1.75 14.91 8.35
CA PHE A 126 -2.00 15.42 7.00
C PHE A 126 -0.85 16.26 6.46
N SER A 127 -0.17 17.03 7.31
CA SER A 127 1.03 17.77 6.90
C SER A 127 2.17 16.84 6.53
N GLU A 128 2.39 15.74 7.26
CA GLU A 128 3.37 14.71 6.95
C GLU A 128 3.10 14.06 5.58
N ILE A 129 1.84 13.72 5.31
CA ILE A 129 1.44 13.12 4.02
C ILE A 129 1.59 14.12 2.86
N LEU A 130 1.20 15.36 3.06
CA LEU A 130 1.36 16.42 2.05
C LEU A 130 2.83 16.76 1.79
N ALA A 131 3.70 16.52 2.76
CA ALA A 131 5.15 16.57 2.61
C ALA A 131 5.75 15.32 1.93
N GLY A 132 4.92 14.39 1.42
CA GLY A 132 5.35 13.19 0.68
C GLY A 132 5.67 11.98 1.55
N LYS A 133 5.47 12.06 2.86
CA LYS A 133 5.61 10.88 3.73
C LYS A 133 4.47 9.90 3.51
N ARG A 134 4.72 8.64 3.82
CA ARG A 134 3.79 7.54 3.58
C ARG A 134 3.38 6.88 4.89
N LEU A 135 2.10 6.48 4.93
CA LEU A 135 1.48 5.77 6.05
C LEU A 135 1.06 4.37 5.58
N ALA A 136 1.51 3.33 6.27
CA ALA A 136 1.15 1.95 5.97
C ALA A 136 0.32 1.32 7.08
N ASN A 137 -0.36 0.22 6.73
CA ASN A 137 -1.29 -0.50 7.60
C ASN A 137 -0.60 -1.64 8.35
N GLY A 138 -0.89 -1.76 9.65
CA GLY A 138 -0.58 -2.90 10.49
C GLY A 138 -1.84 -3.34 11.26
N GLY A 139 -2.84 -3.85 10.55
CA GLY A 139 -4.11 -4.32 11.12
C GLY A 139 -4.15 -5.82 11.38
N PRO A 140 -4.08 -6.67 10.33
CA PRO A 140 -4.26 -8.12 10.46
C PRO A 140 -3.14 -8.82 11.22
N GLU A 141 -3.48 -9.98 11.82
CA GLU A 141 -2.56 -10.85 12.54
C GLU A 141 -2.72 -12.29 12.07
N ARG A 142 -1.64 -13.09 12.19
CA ARG A 142 -1.69 -14.54 11.96
C ARG A 142 -2.22 -15.27 13.17
N ASN A 143 -2.81 -16.44 12.94
CA ASN A 143 -3.20 -17.38 13.99
C ASN A 143 -4.15 -16.77 15.04
N THR A 144 -5.04 -15.89 14.61
CA THR A 144 -6.18 -15.41 15.38
C THR A 144 -7.45 -16.21 15.01
N HIS A 145 -8.41 -16.28 15.93
CA HIS A 145 -9.67 -17.02 15.71
C HIS A 145 -10.46 -16.44 14.53
N ASP A 146 -10.41 -15.12 14.37
CA ASP A 146 -11.04 -14.38 13.27
C ASP A 146 -10.24 -13.08 12.97
N SER A 147 -10.66 -12.37 11.93
CA SER A 147 -10.02 -11.11 11.51
C SER A 147 -10.23 -9.93 12.46
N LYS A 148 -11.08 -10.07 13.47
CA LYS A 148 -11.39 -9.03 14.47
C LYS A 148 -10.63 -9.22 15.77
N THR A 149 -10.16 -10.44 16.05
CA THR A 149 -9.38 -10.76 17.23
C THR A 149 -7.96 -10.22 17.08
N LEU A 150 -7.52 -9.42 18.04
CA LEU A 150 -6.18 -8.84 18.08
C LEU A 150 -5.41 -9.38 19.29
N LYS A 151 -4.16 -9.73 19.09
CA LYS A 151 -3.18 -10.10 20.13
C LYS A 151 -2.19 -8.97 20.44
N THR A 152 -2.01 -8.04 19.48
CA THR A 152 -1.19 -6.85 19.70
C THR A 152 -1.82 -5.98 20.76
N THR A 153 -1.03 -5.63 21.75
CA THR A 153 -1.47 -4.88 22.94
C THR A 153 -0.72 -3.56 23.07
N LEU A 154 -1.41 -2.58 23.61
CA LEU A 154 -0.83 -1.37 24.16
C LEU A 154 -0.76 -1.54 25.68
N THR A 155 0.40 -1.36 26.28
CA THR A 155 0.60 -1.41 27.73
C THR A 155 1.01 -0.05 28.28
N ILE A 156 0.79 0.18 29.57
CA ILE A 156 1.22 1.39 30.25
C ILE A 156 2.18 0.99 31.39
N GLU A 157 3.41 1.47 31.31
CA GLU A 157 4.45 1.20 32.31
C GLU A 157 5.11 2.52 32.73
N ASN A 158 5.09 2.85 33.99
CA ASN A 158 5.63 4.10 34.52
C ASN A 158 5.12 5.38 33.80
N GLY A 159 3.83 5.37 33.41
CA GLY A 159 3.22 6.50 32.69
C GLY A 159 3.56 6.59 31.19
N LYS A 160 4.33 5.66 30.67
CA LYS A 160 4.64 5.56 29.24
C LYS A 160 3.83 4.45 28.57
N TYR A 161 3.55 4.62 27.29
CA TYR A 161 2.81 3.65 26.47
C TYR A 161 3.78 2.80 25.64
N PHE A 162 3.57 1.48 25.64
CA PHE A 162 4.37 0.54 24.88
C PHE A 162 3.49 -0.37 24.02
N LEU A 163 3.91 -0.59 22.79
CA LEU A 163 3.21 -1.44 21.83
C LEU A 163 3.96 -2.76 21.68
N ASN A 164 3.23 -3.88 21.83
CA ASN A 164 3.77 -5.23 21.73
C ASN A 164 2.89 -6.10 20.84
N GLY A 165 3.49 -6.89 19.95
CA GLY A 165 2.77 -7.85 19.12
C GLY A 165 3.41 -8.09 17.77
N GLU A 166 2.64 -8.72 16.88
CA GLU A 166 3.07 -9.04 15.52
C GLU A 166 1.91 -8.82 14.55
N LYS A 167 2.19 -8.16 13.43
CA LYS A 167 1.25 -7.94 12.33
C LYS A 167 1.68 -8.70 11.09
N PHE A 168 0.69 -9.08 10.28
CA PHE A 168 0.90 -9.72 8.99
C PHE A 168 -0.03 -9.10 7.93
N TYR A 169 0.22 -9.35 6.64
CA TYR A 169 -0.44 -8.62 5.55
C TYR A 169 -0.28 -7.10 5.67
N SER A 170 0.91 -6.69 6.18
CA SER A 170 1.23 -5.28 6.45
C SER A 170 1.70 -4.58 5.18
N THR A 171 0.79 -4.48 4.20
CA THR A 171 1.05 -3.92 2.88
C THR A 171 1.64 -2.52 2.97
N GLY A 172 2.76 -2.31 2.28
CA GLY A 172 3.38 -1.00 2.15
C GLY A 172 4.35 -0.61 3.27
N THR A 173 4.51 -1.42 4.33
CA THR A 173 5.36 -1.06 5.49
C THR A 173 6.84 -0.89 5.13
N SER A 174 7.33 -1.62 4.12
CA SER A 174 8.71 -1.44 3.62
C SER A 174 8.94 -0.09 2.92
N PHE A 175 7.88 0.61 2.54
CA PHE A 175 7.93 1.92 1.86
C PHE A 175 7.49 3.07 2.77
N ALA A 176 6.98 2.77 3.95
CA ALA A 176 6.34 3.75 4.82
C ALA A 176 7.33 4.52 5.70
N HIS A 177 6.91 5.69 6.14
CA HIS A 177 7.54 6.49 7.18
C HIS A 177 6.78 6.34 8.51
N TRP A 178 5.48 6.12 8.41
CA TRP A 178 4.57 5.94 9.52
C TRP A 178 3.81 4.62 9.40
N LEU A 179 3.62 3.93 10.51
CA LEU A 179 2.80 2.72 10.59
C LEU A 179 1.55 3.02 11.41
N ALA A 180 0.39 2.59 10.92
CA ALA A 180 -0.88 2.64 11.62
C ALA A 180 -1.20 1.23 12.14
N ILE A 181 -0.95 0.99 13.41
CA ILE A 181 -1.03 -0.30 14.07
C ILE A 181 -2.31 -0.39 14.89
N LYS A 182 -3.13 -1.41 14.63
CA LYS A 182 -4.27 -1.73 15.50
C LYS A 182 -3.80 -2.52 16.74
N ALA A 183 -4.23 -2.09 17.91
CA ALA A 183 -3.89 -2.73 19.18
C ALA A 183 -5.07 -2.73 20.14
N VAL A 184 -5.02 -3.60 21.14
CA VAL A 184 -5.95 -3.60 22.28
C VAL A 184 -5.39 -2.67 23.37
N HIS A 185 -6.17 -1.64 23.72
CA HIS A 185 -5.87 -0.75 24.83
C HIS A 185 -5.99 -1.50 26.16
N PRO A 186 -5.28 -1.11 27.25
CA PRO A 186 -5.41 -1.74 28.57
C PRO A 186 -6.86 -1.82 29.10
N GLU A 187 -7.72 -0.91 28.67
CA GLU A 187 -9.17 -0.92 28.99
C GLU A 187 -10.00 -1.88 28.13
N GLY A 188 -9.37 -2.66 27.24
CA GLY A 188 -10.00 -3.71 26.45
C GLY A 188 -10.64 -3.27 25.13
N HIS A 189 -10.57 -2.00 24.74
CA HIS A 189 -11.06 -1.52 23.45
C HIS A 189 -9.95 -1.44 22.40
N VAL A 190 -10.34 -1.40 21.12
CA VAL A 190 -9.38 -1.28 20.00
C VAL A 190 -8.99 0.18 19.79
N VAL A 191 -7.70 0.39 19.60
CA VAL A 191 -7.12 1.67 19.21
C VAL A 191 -6.31 1.53 17.92
N LEU A 192 -6.18 2.63 17.19
CA LEU A 192 -5.24 2.77 16.09
C LEU A 192 -4.07 3.62 16.58
N VAL A 193 -2.87 3.08 16.57
CA VAL A 193 -1.64 3.75 17.02
C VAL A 193 -0.81 4.12 15.81
N ILE A 194 -0.44 5.40 15.67
CA ILE A 194 0.47 5.84 14.62
C ILE A 194 1.86 5.98 15.20
N VAL A 195 2.82 5.28 14.62
CA VAL A 195 4.21 5.23 15.09
C VAL A 195 5.19 5.38 13.94
N ASN A 196 6.34 6.01 14.20
CA ASN A 196 7.42 6.09 13.21
C ASN A 196 7.91 4.67 12.89
N ARG A 197 8.05 4.35 11.58
CA ARG A 197 8.48 3.01 11.14
C ARG A 197 9.86 2.62 11.68
N ASP A 198 10.74 3.58 11.89
CA ASP A 198 12.11 3.37 12.34
C ASP A 198 12.25 3.52 13.88
N ALA A 199 11.12 3.52 14.63
CA ALA A 199 11.14 3.54 16.09
C ALA A 199 11.81 2.27 16.64
N GLN A 200 12.53 2.43 17.75
CA GLN A 200 13.16 1.30 18.44
C GLN A 200 12.11 0.24 18.80
N GLY A 201 12.43 -1.02 18.55
CA GLY A 201 11.55 -2.16 18.81
C GLY A 201 10.65 -2.55 17.63
N ILE A 202 10.71 -1.84 16.50
CA ILE A 202 10.01 -2.20 15.27
C ILE A 202 10.96 -2.95 14.34
N GLU A 203 10.51 -4.12 13.87
CA GLU A 203 11.17 -4.90 12.83
C GLU A 203 10.18 -5.14 11.67
N VAL A 204 10.50 -4.62 10.47
CA VAL A 204 9.71 -4.86 9.25
C VAL A 204 10.40 -5.94 8.43
N ILE A 205 9.73 -7.07 8.27
CA ILE A 205 10.25 -8.26 7.58
C ILE A 205 9.53 -8.41 6.23
N ASN A 206 10.29 -8.41 5.14
CA ASN A 206 9.74 -8.67 3.82
C ASN A 206 9.68 -10.17 3.51
N ASP A 207 8.83 -10.87 4.24
CA ASP A 207 8.55 -12.31 4.09
C ASP A 207 7.29 -12.58 3.24
N TRP A 208 6.82 -11.59 2.49
CA TRP A 208 5.68 -11.73 1.59
C TRP A 208 5.99 -12.68 0.43
N ASN A 209 5.20 -13.74 0.30
CA ASN A 209 5.38 -14.77 -0.74
C ASN A 209 4.05 -15.13 -1.45
N GLY A 210 3.23 -14.13 -1.79
CA GLY A 210 2.03 -14.31 -2.60
C GLY A 210 2.36 -14.75 -4.04
N PHE A 211 1.46 -15.49 -4.69
CA PHE A 211 1.62 -15.86 -6.10
C PHE A 211 1.29 -14.68 -7.04
N GLY A 212 0.42 -13.77 -6.63
CA GLY A 212 0.10 -12.50 -7.29
C GLY A 212 0.48 -11.31 -6.41
N GLN A 213 0.50 -10.11 -6.97
CA GLN A 213 0.92 -8.87 -6.30
C GLN A 213 2.23 -9.07 -5.50
N ARG A 214 3.21 -9.61 -6.19
CA ARG A 214 4.40 -10.22 -5.58
C ARG A 214 5.34 -9.22 -4.93
N THR A 215 5.20 -7.93 -5.25
CA THR A 215 6.09 -6.86 -4.80
C THR A 215 5.40 -5.83 -3.92
N THR A 216 4.25 -6.17 -3.32
CA THR A 216 3.55 -5.28 -2.38
C THR A 216 4.19 -5.22 -0.99
N ALA A 217 5.20 -6.08 -0.72
CA ALA A 217 5.85 -6.20 0.59
C ALA A 217 4.83 -6.31 1.74
N SER A 218 3.83 -7.18 1.56
CA SER A 218 2.75 -7.39 2.54
C SER A 218 3.14 -8.36 3.67
N GLY A 219 4.37 -8.22 4.16
CA GLY A 219 4.99 -9.12 5.12
C GLY A 219 4.64 -8.85 6.58
N THR A 220 5.55 -9.26 7.45
CA THR A 220 5.44 -9.21 8.91
C THR A 220 5.99 -7.92 9.48
N VAL A 221 5.32 -7.39 10.51
CA VAL A 221 5.85 -6.32 11.39
C VAL A 221 5.85 -6.84 12.81
N LYS A 222 7.03 -6.91 13.43
CA LYS A 222 7.17 -7.22 14.85
C LYS A 222 7.32 -5.95 15.66
N LEU A 223 6.71 -5.96 16.84
CA LEU A 223 6.63 -4.85 17.78
C LEU A 223 7.07 -5.37 19.14
N ASN A 224 8.18 -4.87 19.65
CA ASN A 224 8.74 -5.28 20.93
C ASN A 224 9.07 -4.05 21.77
N GLN A 225 8.26 -3.79 22.79
CA GLN A 225 8.42 -2.64 23.70
C GLN A 225 8.61 -1.31 22.94
N VAL A 226 7.77 -1.08 21.91
CA VAL A 226 7.84 0.16 21.12
C VAL A 226 7.21 1.29 21.92
N GLU A 227 7.99 2.28 22.34
CA GLU A 227 7.48 3.46 23.04
C GLU A 227 6.61 4.32 22.11
N ILE A 228 5.41 4.68 22.55
CA ILE A 228 4.40 5.37 21.78
C ILE A 228 4.14 6.77 22.33
N ASN A 229 4.08 7.76 21.45
CA ASN A 229 3.53 9.06 21.80
C ASN A 229 2.01 8.95 21.99
N PRO A 230 1.46 9.21 23.20
CA PRO A 230 0.03 9.09 23.47
C PRO A 230 -0.83 10.03 22.59
N GLU A 231 -0.29 11.12 22.09
CA GLU A 231 -0.97 12.03 21.15
C GLU A 231 -1.23 11.38 19.77
N LEU A 232 -0.60 10.25 19.46
CA LEU A 232 -0.79 9.50 18.21
C LEU A 232 -1.60 8.21 18.40
N ILE A 233 -2.38 8.12 19.49
CA ILE A 233 -3.34 7.06 19.76
C ILE A 233 -4.74 7.55 19.39
N PHE A 234 -5.45 6.80 18.54
CA PHE A 234 -6.80 7.10 18.04
C PHE A 234 -7.77 6.06 18.56
N ASP A 235 -8.86 6.50 19.16
CA ASP A 235 -9.89 5.62 19.72
C ASP A 235 -10.87 5.15 18.63
N GLU A 236 -10.85 3.86 18.28
CA GLU A 236 -11.77 3.31 17.28
C GLU A 236 -13.24 3.27 17.73
N ARG A 237 -13.56 3.46 19.02
CA ARG A 237 -14.94 3.59 19.51
C ARG A 237 -15.66 4.78 18.87
N LEU A 238 -14.94 5.82 18.49
CA LEU A 238 -15.49 7.00 17.79
C LEU A 238 -16.11 6.64 16.43
N LEU A 239 -15.64 5.56 15.78
CA LEU A 239 -16.20 5.10 14.51
C LEU A 239 -17.62 4.54 14.62
N THR A 240 -18.04 4.15 15.84
CA THR A 240 -19.40 3.63 16.09
C THR A 240 -20.39 4.74 16.45
N GLN A 241 -19.89 5.94 16.75
CA GLN A 241 -20.70 7.07 17.18
C GLN A 241 -21.21 7.92 16.01
N VAL A 242 -20.65 7.74 14.82
CA VAL A 242 -21.05 8.48 13.63
C VAL A 242 -21.35 7.54 12.47
N PRO A 243 -22.33 7.84 11.62
CA PRO A 243 -22.54 7.08 10.39
C PRO A 243 -21.28 7.15 9.51
N THR A 244 -20.74 6.01 9.12
CA THR A 244 -19.57 5.93 8.25
C THR A 244 -19.83 5.02 7.06
N TYR A 245 -19.24 5.35 5.92
CA TYR A 245 -19.20 4.49 4.73
C TYR A 245 -17.80 3.95 4.47
N ARG A 246 -16.98 3.83 5.54
CA ARG A 246 -15.58 3.37 5.44
C ARG A 246 -15.41 2.04 4.70
N GLY A 247 -16.33 1.10 4.92
CA GLY A 247 -16.31 -0.19 4.22
C GLY A 247 -16.52 -0.03 2.72
N ALA A 248 -17.55 0.73 2.31
CA ALA A 248 -17.81 1.04 0.92
C ALA A 248 -16.66 1.83 0.28
N TYR A 249 -16.05 2.75 1.02
CA TYR A 249 -14.88 3.52 0.57
C TYR A 249 -13.67 2.65 0.27
N SER A 250 -13.34 1.73 1.19
CA SER A 250 -12.26 0.75 0.99
C SER A 250 -12.54 -0.18 -0.19
N GLN A 251 -13.81 -0.65 -0.34
CA GLN A 251 -14.22 -1.49 -1.45
C GLN A 251 -14.17 -0.75 -2.80
N LEU A 252 -14.52 0.54 -2.83
CA LEU A 252 -14.38 1.36 -4.04
C LEU A 252 -12.94 1.37 -4.55
N LEU A 253 -11.96 1.52 -3.66
CA LEU A 253 -10.54 1.49 -4.00
C LEU A 253 -10.12 0.12 -4.52
N GLN A 254 -10.56 -0.96 -3.86
CA GLN A 254 -10.25 -2.32 -4.28
C GLN A 254 -10.82 -2.62 -5.67
N VAL A 255 -12.09 -2.31 -5.92
CA VAL A 255 -12.72 -2.48 -7.23
C VAL A 255 -12.00 -1.67 -8.31
N ALA A 256 -11.56 -0.45 -8.00
CA ALA A 256 -10.81 0.36 -8.96
C ALA A 256 -9.46 -0.28 -9.33
N ILE A 257 -8.76 -0.89 -8.36
CA ILE A 257 -7.53 -1.64 -8.58
C ILE A 257 -7.81 -2.85 -9.49
N ASP A 258 -8.83 -3.63 -9.16
CA ASP A 258 -9.18 -4.85 -9.91
C ASP A 258 -9.56 -4.52 -11.37
N VAL A 259 -10.31 -3.44 -11.60
CA VAL A 259 -10.63 -2.95 -12.94
C VAL A 259 -9.38 -2.55 -13.70
N GLY A 260 -8.43 -1.83 -13.08
CA GLY A 260 -7.17 -1.46 -13.72
C GLY A 260 -6.34 -2.68 -14.14
N ILE A 261 -6.27 -3.69 -13.27
CA ILE A 261 -5.59 -4.96 -13.57
C ILE A 261 -6.28 -5.68 -14.75
N ALA A 262 -7.61 -5.76 -14.73
CA ALA A 262 -8.38 -6.39 -15.80
C ALA A 262 -8.21 -5.69 -17.15
N GLU A 263 -8.19 -4.34 -17.17
CA GLU A 263 -7.90 -3.56 -18.39
C GLU A 263 -6.49 -3.87 -18.92
N ALA A 264 -5.47 -3.90 -18.08
CA ALA A 264 -4.11 -4.23 -18.48
C ALA A 264 -4.03 -5.64 -19.10
N ALA A 265 -4.64 -6.63 -18.44
CA ALA A 265 -4.67 -8.00 -18.92
C ALA A 265 -5.40 -8.12 -20.27
N PHE A 266 -6.50 -7.39 -20.46
CA PHE A 266 -7.23 -7.37 -21.71
C PHE A 266 -6.40 -6.76 -22.85
N GLU A 267 -5.75 -5.62 -22.64
CA GLU A 267 -4.89 -4.96 -23.63
C GLU A 267 -3.67 -5.81 -24.00
N ASP A 268 -3.01 -6.42 -23.00
CA ASP A 268 -1.90 -7.34 -23.22
C ASP A 268 -2.34 -8.56 -24.06
N THR A 269 -3.54 -9.07 -23.82
CA THR A 269 -4.13 -10.19 -24.58
C THR A 269 -4.37 -9.78 -26.03
N LEU A 270 -5.01 -8.63 -26.27
CA LEU A 270 -5.22 -8.13 -27.64
C LEU A 270 -3.91 -7.92 -28.38
N SER A 271 -2.91 -7.31 -27.74
CA SER A 271 -1.58 -7.12 -28.32
C SER A 271 -0.93 -8.45 -28.69
N THR A 272 -1.06 -9.46 -27.82
CA THR A 272 -0.51 -10.81 -28.07
C THR A 272 -1.21 -11.49 -29.25
N ILE A 273 -2.54 -11.43 -29.32
CA ILE A 273 -3.31 -12.00 -30.45
C ILE A 273 -2.91 -11.34 -31.76
N HIS A 274 -2.80 -10.00 -31.80
CA HIS A 274 -2.39 -9.28 -33.01
C HIS A 274 -0.98 -9.68 -33.47
N LYS A 275 -0.04 -9.85 -32.53
CA LYS A 275 1.33 -10.30 -32.85
C LYS A 275 1.37 -11.78 -33.30
N ALA A 276 0.53 -12.63 -32.72
CA ALA A 276 0.47 -14.06 -33.04
C ALA A 276 -0.33 -14.37 -34.33
N ARG A 277 -1.20 -13.44 -34.79
CA ARG A 277 -2.06 -13.65 -35.96
C ARG A 277 -1.32 -14.12 -37.21
N PRO A 278 -0.15 -13.58 -37.61
CA PRO A 278 0.60 -14.10 -38.75
C PRO A 278 1.05 -15.53 -38.57
N LEU A 279 1.48 -15.91 -37.36
CA LEU A 279 1.90 -17.29 -37.05
C LEU A 279 0.72 -18.25 -37.06
N LEU A 280 -0.44 -17.86 -36.52
CA LEU A 280 -1.66 -18.65 -36.53
C LEU A 280 -2.14 -18.90 -37.98
N MET A 281 -2.12 -17.87 -38.82
CA MET A 281 -2.48 -17.99 -40.24
C MET A 281 -1.50 -18.88 -41.03
N GLN A 282 -0.21 -18.89 -40.66
CA GLN A 282 0.77 -19.84 -41.22
C GLN A 282 0.53 -21.26 -40.76
N MET A 283 0.19 -21.47 -39.48
CA MET A 283 -0.15 -22.80 -38.95
C MET A 283 -1.42 -23.36 -39.58
N LEU A 284 -2.44 -22.53 -39.82
CA LEU A 284 -3.68 -22.94 -40.48
C LEU A 284 -3.49 -23.24 -41.97
N LYS A 285 -2.44 -22.71 -42.61
CA LYS A 285 -2.06 -23.03 -44.01
C LYS A 285 -1.24 -24.32 -44.15
N LYS A 286 -0.72 -24.88 -43.08
CA LYS A 286 -0.08 -26.22 -43.12
C LYS A 286 -1.18 -27.26 -43.23
N PRO A 287 -1.05 -28.29 -44.15
CA PRO A 287 -2.00 -29.36 -44.21
C PRO A 287 -2.05 -30.03 -42.82
N ALA A 288 -3.28 -30.31 -42.38
CA ALA A 288 -3.52 -30.90 -41.08
C ALA A 288 -2.60 -32.10 -40.89
N LEU A 289 -1.73 -32.04 -39.91
CA LEU A 289 -1.04 -33.24 -39.43
C LEU A 289 -2.12 -34.27 -39.11
N ASN A 290 -2.06 -35.46 -39.77
CA ASN A 290 -2.96 -36.57 -39.51
C ASN A 290 -2.97 -36.87 -38.00
N ILE A 291 -3.91 -36.23 -37.28
CA ILE A 291 -4.17 -36.59 -35.90
C ILE A 291 -4.92 -37.90 -35.96
N THR A 292 -4.23 -38.99 -35.75
CA THR A 292 -4.85 -40.31 -35.56
C THR A 292 -5.86 -40.19 -34.44
N PRO A 293 -7.13 -40.56 -34.65
CA PRO A 293 -8.14 -40.40 -33.58
C PRO A 293 -7.73 -41.27 -32.38
N TYR A 294 -7.66 -40.64 -31.23
CA TYR A 294 -7.41 -41.32 -29.95
C TYR A 294 -8.51 -42.38 -29.74
N LYS A 295 -8.17 -43.65 -29.88
CA LYS A 295 -9.09 -44.76 -29.59
C LYS A 295 -9.50 -44.67 -28.10
N ARG A 296 -10.76 -44.38 -27.85
CA ARG A 296 -11.38 -44.49 -26.53
C ARG A 296 -11.20 -45.92 -26.05
N TRP A 297 -10.49 -46.12 -24.97
CA TRP A 297 -10.56 -47.34 -24.18
C TRP A 297 -11.87 -47.32 -23.40
N VAL A 298 -12.85 -48.10 -23.87
CA VAL A 298 -14.04 -48.48 -23.11
C VAL A 298 -13.87 -49.98 -22.87
N SER A 299 -13.62 -50.35 -21.64
CA SER A 299 -13.94 -51.64 -21.03
C SER A 299 -14.05 -51.44 -19.54
#